data_b46e7f35abc6d5d534f8bf7a166ac240
#
_entry.id   b46e7f35abc6d5d534f8bf7a166ac240
#
_cell.length_a   1.000
_cell.length_b   1.000
_cell.length_c   1.000
_cell.angle_alpha   90.00
_cell.angle_beta   90.00
_cell.angle_gamma   90.00
#
_symmetry.space_group_name_H-M   'P 1'
#
loop_
_entity.id
_entity.type
_entity.pdbx_description
1 polymer ?
#
loop_
_entity_poly.entity_id
_entity_poly.type
_entity_poly.pdbx_seq_one_letter_code
_entity_poly.pdbx_strand_id
1 'polypeptide(L)'
;MFGKTGQFKPYDKESTPCQYEFMMIYRYPRCLRQAIPLIHKKRYSYLMPSGEEIQRKGEEGAHRAKRWLERTLRAKVQWVNPDRTAVKKLTYKWPGDNNTFSFDLGGTFIGQGDDADKTREGENFFAEVKNYSSASDQSSMFTDFLAKCYVARKEDPKFTDVFLWITWSPFRVTKWNQLHSPEEIKKAILDKRNRLRSLNISDTQEAEKALSQEEEFLNSLSKDIWLLVLSKEQEDFLTISREEMGVIAQYRTGKEG
;
A
#
# COMPACT_ATOMS: atom_id res chain seq x y z
N MET A 1 39.22 -12.99 -55.87
CA MET A 1 38.47 -11.74 -56.17
C MET A 1 37.88 -11.17 -54.92
N PHE A 2 38.20 -9.96 -54.68
CA PHE A 2 38.01 -9.09 -53.53
C PHE A 2 36.60 -8.98 -52.96
N GLY A 3 36.49 -9.04 -51.64
CA GLY A 3 35.30 -8.61 -50.89
C GLY A 3 35.72 -7.87 -49.60
N LYS A 4 35.31 -6.62 -49.49
CA LYS A 4 35.73 -5.61 -48.57
C LYS A 4 35.26 -5.85 -47.13
N THR A 5 36.16 -5.73 -46.17
CA THR A 5 35.96 -5.59 -44.73
C THR A 5 35.32 -4.23 -44.39
N GLY A 6 34.14 -4.24 -43.80
CA GLY A 6 33.50 -3.08 -43.20
C GLY A 6 33.94 -2.94 -41.74
N GLN A 7 34.71 -1.91 -41.45
CA GLN A 7 35.12 -1.49 -40.11
C GLN A 7 33.90 -0.88 -39.38
N PHE A 8 33.52 -1.44 -38.22
CA PHE A 8 32.63 -0.78 -37.26
C PHE A 8 33.43 0.20 -36.42
N LYS A 9 33.03 1.48 -36.46
CA LYS A 9 33.52 2.49 -35.54
C LYS A 9 32.78 2.37 -34.19
N PRO A 10 33.46 2.57 -33.04
CA PRO A 10 32.80 2.60 -31.74
C PRO A 10 32.03 3.92 -31.55
N TYR A 11 30.86 3.82 -30.98
CA TYR A 11 30.00 4.94 -30.61
C TYR A 11 30.53 5.57 -29.30
N ASP A 12 30.83 6.87 -29.35
CA ASP A 12 31.24 7.68 -28.22
C ASP A 12 30.09 7.84 -27.22
N LYS A 13 30.40 7.59 -25.95
CA LYS A 13 29.56 7.92 -24.79
C LYS A 13 29.78 9.36 -24.39
N GLU A 14 28.89 10.25 -24.78
CA GLU A 14 28.63 11.50 -24.04
C GLU A 14 27.27 12.01 -24.48
N SER A 15 26.24 11.78 -23.67
CA SER A 15 25.00 12.53 -23.72
C SER A 15 24.41 12.64 -22.32
N THR A 16 24.49 13.85 -21.85
CA THR A 16 23.92 14.53 -20.69
C THR A 16 22.50 14.08 -20.31
N PRO A 17 22.17 14.02 -19.00
CA PRO A 17 20.81 13.70 -18.57
C PRO A 17 19.86 14.87 -18.86
N CYS A 18 18.79 14.55 -19.54
CA CYS A 18 17.67 15.45 -19.83
C CYS A 18 16.91 15.74 -18.52
N GLN A 19 17.13 16.93 -17.97
CA GLN A 19 16.32 17.51 -16.90
C GLN A 19 14.96 17.91 -17.48
N TYR A 20 13.90 17.19 -17.13
CA TYR A 20 12.54 17.67 -17.31
C TYR A 20 12.15 18.57 -16.13
N GLU A 21 12.41 19.86 -16.27
CA GLU A 21 11.77 20.89 -15.49
C GLU A 21 10.31 21.04 -15.95
N PHE A 22 9.37 20.53 -15.17
CA PHE A 22 7.95 20.86 -15.31
C PHE A 22 7.67 22.17 -14.57
N MET A 23 7.95 23.27 -15.25
CA MET A 23 7.58 24.62 -14.81
C MET A 23 6.16 24.93 -15.30
N MET A 24 5.14 24.63 -14.50
CA MET A 24 3.80 25.15 -14.73
C MET A 24 3.68 26.55 -14.13
N ILE A 25 4.00 27.56 -14.94
CA ILE A 25 3.74 28.96 -14.63
C ILE A 25 2.30 29.28 -15.02
N TYR A 26 1.39 29.28 -14.04
CA TYR A 26 0.10 29.94 -14.22
C TYR A 26 0.27 31.47 -14.06
N ARG A 27 0.40 32.19 -15.18
CA ARG A 27 0.22 33.64 -15.20
C ARG A 27 -1.28 33.95 -15.19
N TYR A 28 -1.78 34.46 -14.06
CA TYR A 28 -3.07 35.14 -14.04
C TYR A 28 -2.93 36.59 -14.55
N PRO A 29 -3.78 37.07 -15.48
CA PRO A 29 -3.79 38.47 -15.88
C PRO A 29 -4.38 39.32 -14.75
N ARG A 30 -3.63 40.38 -14.38
CA ARG A 30 -4.13 41.48 -13.55
C ARG A 30 -5.09 42.32 -14.41
N CYS A 31 -6.38 42.20 -14.17
CA CYS A 31 -7.32 43.33 -14.40
C CYS A 31 -8.69 43.02 -13.79
N LEU A 32 -9.23 44.05 -13.14
CA LEU A 32 -10.57 44.24 -12.58
C LEU A 32 -10.68 44.06 -11.07
N ARG A 33 -10.28 45.14 -10.36
CA ARG A 33 -10.89 45.48 -9.08
C ARG A 33 -12.33 45.97 -9.36
N GLN A 34 -13.28 45.07 -9.24
CA GLN A 34 -14.68 45.45 -9.03
C GLN A 34 -15.13 44.86 -7.70
N ALA A 35 -15.81 45.68 -6.91
CA ALA A 35 -16.30 45.43 -5.58
C ALA A 35 -17.15 44.17 -5.57
N ILE A 36 -16.69 43.14 -4.83
CA ILE A 36 -17.47 41.94 -4.52
C ILE A 36 -18.32 42.31 -3.32
N PRO A 37 -19.67 42.21 -3.40
CA PRO A 37 -20.53 42.43 -2.24
C PRO A 37 -20.23 41.35 -1.20
N LEU A 38 -20.29 41.74 0.07
CA LEU A 38 -20.17 40.88 1.25
C LEU A 38 -21.17 39.72 1.16
N ILE A 39 -20.77 38.61 0.53
CA ILE A 39 -21.50 37.37 0.59
C ILE A 39 -21.29 36.84 2.00
N HIS A 40 -22.36 36.78 2.77
CA HIS A 40 -22.43 36.10 4.05
C HIS A 40 -21.65 34.81 3.98
N LYS A 41 -20.55 34.70 4.73
CA LYS A 41 -19.86 33.45 5.04
C LYS A 41 -20.88 32.54 5.75
N LYS A 42 -21.64 31.76 4.98
CA LYS A 42 -22.26 30.56 5.53
C LYS A 42 -21.12 29.76 6.17
N ARG A 43 -21.08 29.73 7.50
CA ARG A 43 -20.30 28.75 8.24
C ARG A 43 -20.84 27.41 7.82
N TYR A 44 -20.21 26.76 6.83
CA TYR A 44 -20.31 25.32 6.69
C TYR A 44 -19.68 24.75 7.96
N SER A 45 -20.52 24.45 8.97
CA SER A 45 -20.12 23.51 9.99
C SER A 45 -19.81 22.21 9.26
N TYR A 46 -18.54 21.89 9.10
CA TYR A 46 -18.14 20.53 8.74
C TYR A 46 -18.64 19.65 9.88
N LEU A 47 -19.82 19.09 9.71
CA LEU A 47 -20.30 18.02 10.58
C LEU A 47 -19.25 16.92 10.47
N MET A 48 -18.57 16.64 11.57
CA MET A 48 -17.69 15.49 11.66
C MET A 48 -18.52 14.27 11.27
N PRO A 49 -18.03 13.43 10.33
CA PRO A 49 -18.78 12.25 9.92
C PRO A 49 -19.09 11.38 11.13
N SER A 50 -20.30 10.84 11.20
CA SER A 50 -20.69 9.93 12.28
C SER A 50 -19.80 8.68 12.27
N GLY A 51 -19.67 8.00 13.42
CA GLY A 51 -18.94 6.73 13.49
C GLY A 51 -19.42 5.71 12.46
N GLU A 52 -20.73 5.66 12.21
CA GLU A 52 -21.35 4.80 11.19
C GLU A 52 -20.93 5.17 9.77
N GLU A 53 -20.82 6.47 9.46
CA GLU A 53 -20.35 6.93 8.15
C GLU A 53 -18.87 6.58 7.92
N ILE A 54 -18.04 6.70 8.96
CA ILE A 54 -16.62 6.31 8.90
C ILE A 54 -16.50 4.80 8.67
N GLN A 55 -17.29 4.00 9.40
CA GLN A 55 -17.32 2.55 9.25
C GLN A 55 -17.78 2.13 7.85
N ARG A 56 -18.85 2.73 7.33
CA ARG A 56 -19.36 2.47 5.99
C ARG A 56 -18.33 2.79 4.90
N LYS A 57 -17.63 3.92 5.01
CA LYS A 57 -16.55 4.29 4.07
C LYS A 57 -15.38 3.29 4.11
N GLY A 58 -15.05 2.78 5.29
CA GLY A 58 -14.03 1.73 5.45
C GLY A 58 -14.46 0.44 4.74
N GLU A 59 -15.69 -0.01 4.95
CA GLU A 59 -16.25 -1.20 4.32
C GLU A 59 -16.32 -1.07 2.78
N GLU A 60 -16.79 0.07 2.27
CA GLU A 60 -16.80 0.37 0.84
C GLU A 60 -15.39 0.30 0.25
N GLY A 61 -14.39 0.82 0.96
CA GLY A 61 -12.97 0.75 0.57
C GLY A 61 -12.46 -0.68 0.52
N ALA A 62 -12.73 -1.49 1.53
CA ALA A 62 -12.32 -2.89 1.58
C ALA A 62 -12.94 -3.70 0.42
N HIS A 63 -14.24 -3.52 0.15
CA HIS A 63 -14.90 -4.17 -0.99
C HIS A 63 -14.37 -3.69 -2.34
N ARG A 64 -14.00 -2.41 -2.47
CA ARG A 64 -13.36 -1.87 -3.67
C ARG A 64 -12.00 -2.52 -3.92
N ALA A 65 -11.15 -2.59 -2.88
CA ALA A 65 -9.85 -3.25 -2.95
C ALA A 65 -9.97 -4.74 -3.26
N LYS A 66 -10.94 -5.45 -2.64
CA LYS A 66 -11.23 -6.85 -2.95
C LYS A 66 -11.52 -7.04 -4.44
N ARG A 67 -12.45 -6.27 -4.99
CA ARG A 67 -12.80 -6.38 -6.42
C ARG A 67 -11.59 -6.17 -7.32
N TRP A 68 -10.75 -5.19 -7.00
CA TRP A 68 -9.55 -4.92 -7.78
C TRP A 68 -8.54 -6.08 -7.70
N LEU A 69 -8.21 -6.54 -6.49
CA LEU A 69 -7.27 -7.64 -6.28
C LEU A 69 -7.71 -8.92 -6.99
N GLU A 70 -8.98 -9.31 -6.86
CA GLU A 70 -9.50 -10.52 -7.51
C GLU A 70 -9.50 -10.41 -9.03
N ARG A 71 -9.71 -9.22 -9.60
CA ARG A 71 -9.63 -8.96 -11.04
C ARG A 71 -8.22 -8.94 -11.61
N THR A 72 -7.20 -8.97 -10.79
CA THR A 72 -5.82 -9.22 -11.26
C THR A 72 -5.56 -10.69 -11.59
N LEU A 73 -6.43 -11.60 -11.17
CA LEU A 73 -6.26 -13.07 -11.20
C LEU A 73 -4.99 -13.56 -10.50
N ARG A 74 -4.44 -12.74 -9.59
CA ARG A 74 -3.24 -13.09 -8.81
C ARG A 74 -3.52 -13.17 -7.31
N ALA A 75 -4.73 -12.78 -6.88
CA ALA A 75 -5.12 -12.78 -5.49
C ALA A 75 -6.55 -13.27 -5.31
N LYS A 76 -6.78 -14.05 -4.26
CA LYS A 76 -8.10 -14.47 -3.78
C LYS A 76 -8.30 -13.89 -2.40
N VAL A 77 -9.24 -12.95 -2.26
CA VAL A 77 -9.59 -12.36 -0.96
C VAL A 77 -10.55 -13.28 -0.24
N GLN A 78 -10.11 -13.80 0.90
CA GLN A 78 -10.86 -14.76 1.72
C GLN A 78 -11.51 -14.11 2.93
N TRP A 79 -10.93 -13.05 3.43
CA TRP A 79 -11.35 -12.36 4.65
C TRP A 79 -11.54 -10.87 4.38
N VAL A 80 -12.65 -10.33 4.80
CA VAL A 80 -12.98 -8.89 4.70
C VAL A 80 -13.58 -8.46 6.04
N ASN A 81 -13.03 -7.39 6.63
CA ASN A 81 -13.59 -6.74 7.80
C ASN A 81 -14.82 -5.90 7.35
N PRO A 82 -16.01 -5.98 7.98
CA PRO A 82 -16.30 -6.52 9.32
C PRO A 82 -16.95 -7.93 9.38
N ASP A 83 -16.74 -8.81 8.43
CA ASP A 83 -17.27 -10.17 8.51
C ASP A 83 -16.79 -10.85 9.81
N ARG A 84 -17.72 -11.38 10.60
CA ARG A 84 -17.44 -11.98 11.91
C ARG A 84 -16.40 -13.11 11.86
N THR A 85 -16.42 -13.92 10.81
CA THR A 85 -15.47 -15.03 10.65
C THR A 85 -14.10 -14.53 10.21
N ALA A 86 -14.08 -13.50 9.37
CA ALA A 86 -12.88 -12.86 8.86
C ALA A 86 -12.14 -12.07 9.96
N VAL A 87 -12.87 -11.33 10.80
CA VAL A 87 -12.29 -10.50 11.87
C VAL A 87 -11.33 -11.28 12.75
N LYS A 88 -11.67 -12.52 13.10
CA LYS A 88 -10.80 -13.39 13.93
C LYS A 88 -9.46 -13.68 13.26
N LYS A 89 -9.40 -13.73 11.92
CA LYS A 89 -8.16 -13.99 11.16
C LYS A 89 -7.37 -12.72 10.89
N LEU A 90 -8.03 -11.58 10.90
CA LEU A 90 -7.46 -10.28 10.60
C LEU A 90 -7.03 -9.50 11.84
N THR A 91 -7.35 -10.01 13.06
CA THR A 91 -7.17 -9.29 14.31
C THR A 91 -6.00 -9.85 15.12
N TYR A 92 -5.15 -8.94 15.56
CA TYR A 92 -3.98 -9.19 16.40
C TYR A 92 -4.04 -8.35 17.66
N LYS A 93 -3.31 -8.78 18.69
CA LYS A 93 -3.20 -8.07 19.96
C LYS A 93 -1.91 -7.24 20.00
N TRP A 94 -1.98 -6.04 20.55
CA TRP A 94 -0.77 -5.28 20.83
C TRP A 94 -0.04 -5.87 22.05
N PRO A 95 1.27 -6.17 21.99
CA PRO A 95 2.02 -6.76 23.11
C PRO A 95 2.04 -5.91 24.37
N GLY A 96 2.10 -4.60 24.24
CA GLY A 96 2.17 -3.64 25.35
C GLY A 96 0.84 -3.00 25.72
N ASP A 97 -0.26 -3.46 25.15
CA ASP A 97 -1.59 -2.90 25.36
C ASP A 97 -2.63 -4.03 25.35
N ASN A 98 -3.73 -3.84 26.07
CA ASN A 98 -4.86 -4.78 26.01
C ASN A 98 -5.74 -4.59 24.78
N ASN A 99 -5.47 -3.59 23.95
CA ASN A 99 -6.19 -3.31 22.73
C ASN A 99 -5.78 -4.27 21.61
N THR A 100 -6.67 -4.42 20.65
CA THR A 100 -6.44 -5.16 19.42
C THR A 100 -6.42 -4.21 18.22
N PHE A 101 -5.84 -4.69 17.14
CA PHE A 101 -5.95 -4.06 15.82
C PHE A 101 -6.35 -5.10 14.79
N SER A 102 -6.95 -4.64 13.70
CA SER A 102 -7.31 -5.51 12.58
C SER A 102 -6.80 -4.92 11.29
N PHE A 103 -6.56 -5.80 10.31
CA PHE A 103 -6.44 -5.42 8.91
C PHE A 103 -7.83 -5.36 8.26
N ASP A 104 -7.96 -4.62 7.15
CA ASP A 104 -9.23 -4.44 6.47
C ASP A 104 -9.62 -5.66 5.63
N LEU A 105 -8.64 -6.34 5.04
CA LEU A 105 -8.85 -7.58 4.29
C LEU A 105 -7.61 -8.46 4.29
N GLY A 106 -7.80 -9.72 3.90
CA GLY A 106 -6.72 -10.68 3.70
C GLY A 106 -7.15 -11.81 2.78
N GLY A 107 -6.16 -12.56 2.34
CA GLY A 107 -6.37 -13.66 1.41
C GLY A 107 -5.07 -14.35 1.05
N THR A 108 -5.07 -15.03 -0.11
CA THR A 108 -3.94 -15.82 -0.58
C THR A 108 -3.62 -15.41 -2.01
N PHE A 109 -2.34 -15.35 -2.33
CA PHE A 109 -1.91 -15.23 -3.71
C PHE A 109 -2.18 -16.54 -4.46
N ILE A 110 -2.78 -16.38 -5.65
CA ILE A 110 -3.09 -17.47 -6.56
C ILE A 110 -2.45 -17.14 -7.90
N GLY A 111 -1.93 -18.11 -8.54
CA GLY A 111 -1.45 -17.92 -9.90
C GLY A 111 -0.02 -18.31 -10.08
N GLN A 112 0.12 -19.09 -11.10
CA GLN A 112 1.37 -19.62 -11.55
C GLN A 112 2.16 -18.52 -12.24
N GLY A 113 3.37 -18.26 -11.77
CA GLY A 113 4.41 -17.67 -12.60
C GLY A 113 5.05 -18.78 -13.40
N ASP A 114 5.50 -18.47 -14.61
CA ASP A 114 6.28 -19.43 -15.42
C ASP A 114 7.65 -19.74 -14.78
N ASP A 115 7.99 -19.02 -13.73
CA ASP A 115 9.25 -19.12 -13.01
C ASP A 115 8.94 -19.53 -11.55
N ALA A 116 9.11 -20.80 -11.24
CA ALA A 116 8.79 -21.39 -9.93
C ALA A 116 9.52 -20.68 -8.77
N ASP A 117 10.69 -20.12 -9.02
CA ASP A 117 11.50 -19.42 -7.99
C ASP A 117 10.98 -18.02 -7.64
N LYS A 118 10.03 -17.50 -8.41
CA LYS A 118 9.48 -16.14 -8.22
C LYS A 118 8.00 -16.13 -7.89
N THR A 119 7.41 -17.30 -7.68
CA THR A 119 5.98 -17.35 -7.38
C THR A 119 5.75 -17.11 -5.89
N ARG A 120 4.73 -16.30 -5.57
CA ARG A 120 4.18 -16.15 -4.23
C ARG A 120 2.87 -16.93 -4.08
N GLU A 121 2.70 -17.95 -4.90
CA GLU A 121 1.51 -18.78 -4.86
C GLU A 121 1.40 -19.51 -3.53
N GLY A 122 0.22 -19.45 -2.92
CA GLY A 122 -0.04 -20.00 -1.59
C GLY A 122 0.32 -19.08 -0.42
N GLU A 123 1.09 -18.02 -0.64
CA GLU A 123 1.39 -17.04 0.41
C GLU A 123 0.14 -16.24 0.79
N ASN A 124 -0.01 -15.99 2.09
CA ASN A 124 -1.08 -15.14 2.58
C ASN A 124 -0.71 -13.66 2.51
N PHE A 125 -1.70 -12.83 2.28
CA PHE A 125 -1.55 -11.38 2.38
C PHE A 125 -2.57 -10.77 3.33
N PHE A 126 -2.17 -9.67 3.97
CA PHE A 126 -3.02 -8.80 4.79
C PHE A 126 -2.98 -7.39 4.23
N ALA A 127 -4.10 -6.70 4.18
CA ALA A 127 -4.15 -5.37 3.61
C ALA A 127 -4.86 -4.36 4.50
N GLU A 128 -4.27 -3.18 4.57
CA GLU A 128 -4.90 -1.96 5.07
C GLU A 128 -5.34 -1.11 3.88
N VAL A 129 -6.57 -0.66 3.88
CA VAL A 129 -7.20 0.05 2.74
C VAL A 129 -7.57 1.47 3.14
N LYS A 130 -7.16 2.44 2.34
CA LYS A 130 -7.46 3.85 2.56
C LYS A 130 -8.20 4.43 1.36
N ASN A 131 -9.53 4.45 1.47
CA ASN A 131 -10.43 4.99 0.43
C ASN A 131 -10.73 6.47 0.69
N TYR A 132 -9.68 7.30 0.75
CA TYR A 132 -9.80 8.74 0.96
C TYR A 132 -9.65 9.51 -0.35
N SER A 133 -10.35 10.64 -0.44
CA SER A 133 -10.20 11.61 -1.53
C SER A 133 -9.02 12.57 -1.34
N SER A 134 -8.41 12.58 -0.15
CA SER A 134 -7.26 13.44 0.18
C SER A 134 -6.22 12.70 1.02
N ALA A 135 -4.99 13.20 0.99
CA ALA A 135 -3.84 12.59 1.67
C ALA A 135 -3.69 12.99 3.15
N SER A 136 -4.61 13.81 3.72
CA SER A 136 -4.37 14.56 4.97
C SER A 136 -3.86 13.71 6.13
N ASP A 137 -4.43 12.54 6.38
CA ASP A 137 -4.09 11.73 7.55
C ASP A 137 -3.35 10.42 7.24
N GLN A 138 -3.10 10.13 5.96
CA GLN A 138 -2.51 8.86 5.55
C GLN A 138 -1.11 8.64 6.10
N SER A 139 -0.34 9.72 6.32
CA SER A 139 1.03 9.61 6.83
C SER A 139 1.11 8.99 8.23
N SER A 140 0.21 9.38 9.13
CA SER A 140 0.15 8.82 10.48
C SER A 140 -0.41 7.40 10.48
N MET A 141 -1.44 7.16 9.66
CA MET A 141 -2.03 5.83 9.49
C MET A 141 -1.05 4.83 8.89
N PHE A 142 -0.20 5.28 7.96
CA PHE A 142 0.84 4.43 7.40
C PHE A 142 1.93 4.09 8.42
N THR A 143 2.29 5.04 9.29
CA THR A 143 3.19 4.77 10.42
C THR A 143 2.58 3.71 11.36
N ASP A 144 1.28 3.80 11.67
CA ASP A 144 0.58 2.79 12.44
C ASP A 144 0.53 1.42 11.72
N PHE A 145 0.32 1.41 10.40
CA PHE A 145 0.34 0.19 9.59
C PHE A 145 1.69 -0.53 9.64
N LEU A 146 2.81 0.17 9.53
CA LEU A 146 4.14 -0.44 9.65
C LEU A 146 4.34 -1.12 11.01
N ALA A 147 3.86 -0.50 12.09
CA ALA A 147 3.89 -1.09 13.42
C ALA A 147 2.98 -2.33 13.56
N LYS A 148 1.79 -2.29 12.92
CA LYS A 148 0.90 -3.48 12.82
C LYS A 148 1.58 -4.63 12.09
N CYS A 149 2.23 -4.36 10.96
CA CYS A 149 2.95 -5.38 10.18
C CYS A 149 4.05 -6.06 11.03
N TYR A 150 4.81 -5.25 11.77
CA TYR A 150 5.85 -5.78 12.67
C TYR A 150 5.26 -6.71 13.72
N VAL A 151 4.20 -6.29 14.42
CA VAL A 151 3.56 -7.10 15.48
C VAL A 151 2.94 -8.36 14.89
N ALA A 152 2.18 -8.26 13.81
CA ALA A 152 1.54 -9.41 13.20
C ALA A 152 2.55 -10.46 12.72
N ARG A 153 3.66 -10.05 12.07
CA ARG A 153 4.73 -10.95 11.64
C ARG A 153 5.42 -11.63 12.82
N LYS A 154 5.58 -10.94 13.95
CA LYS A 154 6.14 -11.51 15.17
C LYS A 154 5.22 -12.54 15.82
N GLU A 155 3.91 -12.24 15.84
CA GLU A 155 2.90 -13.10 16.48
C GLU A 155 2.63 -14.36 15.67
N ASP A 156 2.52 -14.24 14.34
CA ASP A 156 2.21 -15.37 13.46
C ASP A 156 3.07 -15.38 12.18
N PRO A 157 4.35 -15.71 12.29
CA PRO A 157 5.29 -15.64 11.17
C PRO A 157 5.00 -16.65 10.05
N LYS A 158 4.19 -17.68 10.32
CA LYS A 158 3.81 -18.69 9.32
C LYS A 158 2.56 -18.34 8.53
N PHE A 159 1.84 -17.32 8.97
CA PHE A 159 0.56 -16.95 8.37
C PHE A 159 0.58 -15.55 7.76
N THR A 160 1.56 -14.73 8.12
CA THR A 160 1.69 -13.34 7.68
C THR A 160 2.84 -13.19 6.68
N ASP A 161 2.61 -13.53 5.40
CA ASP A 161 3.68 -13.54 4.40
C ASP A 161 3.86 -12.16 3.73
N VAL A 162 2.77 -11.46 3.40
CA VAL A 162 2.82 -10.16 2.69
C VAL A 162 1.83 -9.18 3.29
N PHE A 163 2.23 -7.91 3.33
CA PHE A 163 1.37 -6.83 3.79
C PHE A 163 1.16 -5.80 2.67
N LEU A 164 -0.09 -5.43 2.42
CA LEU A 164 -0.47 -4.49 1.37
C LEU A 164 -1.03 -3.21 1.99
N TRP A 165 -0.47 -2.07 1.61
CA TRP A 165 -1.10 -0.77 1.80
C TRP A 165 -1.77 -0.37 0.50
N ILE A 166 -3.09 -0.26 0.48
CA ILE A 166 -3.87 0.05 -0.72
C ILE A 166 -4.54 1.41 -0.54
N THR A 167 -4.28 2.35 -1.45
CA THR A 167 -4.88 3.69 -1.40
C THR A 167 -5.19 4.23 -2.79
N TRP A 168 -6.16 5.14 -2.87
CA TRP A 168 -6.50 5.91 -4.08
C TRP A 168 -6.03 7.36 -4.03
N SER A 169 -5.26 7.72 -3.01
CA SER A 169 -4.69 9.06 -2.89
C SER A 169 -3.21 8.95 -2.53
N PRO A 170 -2.30 9.46 -3.37
CA PRO A 170 -0.87 9.40 -3.10
C PRO A 170 -0.50 10.25 -1.88
N PHE A 171 0.45 9.76 -1.09
CA PHE A 171 0.98 10.44 0.09
C PHE A 171 2.50 10.27 0.13
N ARG A 172 3.22 11.16 0.81
CA ARG A 172 4.69 11.12 0.97
C ARG A 172 5.45 10.83 -0.33
N VAL A 173 4.99 11.36 -1.46
CA VAL A 173 5.49 11.03 -2.81
C VAL A 173 6.99 11.25 -3.00
N THR A 174 7.59 12.21 -2.29
CA THR A 174 9.04 12.51 -2.35
C THR A 174 9.91 11.42 -1.72
N LYS A 175 9.34 10.53 -0.93
CA LYS A 175 10.03 9.42 -0.23
C LYS A 175 9.47 8.06 -0.60
N TRP A 176 8.74 7.97 -1.71
CA TRP A 176 7.99 6.77 -2.08
C TRP A 176 8.81 5.48 -1.99
N ASN A 177 10.00 5.47 -2.56
CA ASN A 177 10.87 4.30 -2.61
C ASN A 177 11.45 3.88 -1.24
N GLN A 178 11.28 4.71 -0.20
CA GLN A 178 11.83 4.47 1.13
C GLN A 178 10.75 4.15 2.16
N LEU A 179 9.46 4.28 1.79
CA LEU A 179 8.36 4.19 2.76
C LEU A 179 8.29 2.84 3.49
N HIS A 180 8.72 1.77 2.86
CA HIS A 180 8.75 0.42 3.43
C HIS A 180 10.16 -0.04 3.81
N SER A 181 11.15 0.87 3.83
CA SER A 181 12.52 0.52 4.23
C SER A 181 12.61 0.07 5.69
N PRO A 182 13.62 -0.71 6.07
CA PRO A 182 13.84 -1.12 7.45
C PRO A 182 13.93 0.06 8.41
N GLU A 183 14.51 1.19 7.96
CA GLU A 183 14.65 2.42 8.74
C GLU A 183 13.28 3.08 9.00
N GLU A 184 12.40 3.15 8.00
CA GLU A 184 11.05 3.69 8.19
C GLU A 184 10.19 2.75 9.07
N ILE A 185 10.36 1.43 8.95
CA ILE A 185 9.71 0.47 9.86
C ILE A 185 10.21 0.67 11.29
N LYS A 186 11.52 0.72 11.50
CA LYS A 186 12.14 0.99 12.81
C LYS A 186 11.62 2.30 13.40
N LYS A 187 11.61 3.36 12.62
CA LYS A 187 11.09 4.67 13.02
C LYS A 187 9.61 4.63 13.37
N ALA A 188 8.80 3.88 12.62
CA ALA A 188 7.38 3.71 12.90
C ALA A 188 7.13 2.98 14.24
N ILE A 189 7.94 1.97 14.55
CA ILE A 189 7.85 1.25 15.83
C ILE A 189 8.32 2.15 16.98
N LEU A 190 9.36 2.97 16.79
CA LEU A 190 9.90 3.89 17.80
C LEU A 190 9.03 5.13 18.00
N ASP A 191 8.04 5.40 17.16
CA ASP A 191 7.07 6.46 17.40
C ASP A 191 6.47 6.32 18.80
N LYS A 192 6.33 7.44 19.52
CA LYS A 192 5.90 7.45 20.93
C LYS A 192 4.65 6.60 21.20
N ARG A 193 3.69 6.64 20.28
CA ARG A 193 2.43 5.89 20.39
C ARG A 193 2.65 4.40 20.13
N ASN A 194 3.45 4.07 19.11
CA ASN A 194 3.66 2.70 18.66
C ASN A 194 4.63 1.92 19.55
N ARG A 195 5.65 2.58 20.10
CA ARG A 195 6.69 1.95 20.88
C ARG A 195 6.16 1.15 22.07
N LEU A 196 5.33 1.79 22.90
CA LEU A 196 4.75 1.10 24.05
C LEU A 196 3.90 -0.08 23.62
N ARG A 197 2.99 0.13 22.67
CA ARG A 197 2.05 -0.93 22.25
C ARG A 197 2.69 -2.06 21.47
N SER A 198 3.74 -1.79 20.66
CA SER A 198 4.40 -2.80 19.82
C SER A 198 5.49 -3.59 20.54
N LEU A 199 6.23 -2.94 21.45
CA LEU A 199 7.38 -3.52 22.13
C LEU A 199 7.16 -3.76 23.61
N ASN A 200 6.13 -3.16 24.20
CA ASN A 200 5.95 -3.06 25.66
C ASN A 200 7.14 -2.38 26.37
N ILE A 201 7.82 -1.46 25.68
CA ILE A 201 8.98 -0.72 26.18
C ILE A 201 8.65 0.77 26.19
N SER A 202 8.80 1.42 27.34
CA SER A 202 8.55 2.85 27.49
C SER A 202 9.76 3.71 27.17
N ASP A 203 10.96 3.21 27.43
CA ASP A 203 12.23 3.91 27.17
C ASP A 203 12.64 3.83 25.72
N THR A 204 13.10 4.95 25.14
CA THR A 204 13.46 5.03 23.73
C THR A 204 14.78 4.34 23.43
N GLN A 205 15.78 4.47 24.34
CA GLN A 205 17.09 3.89 24.11
C GLN A 205 17.04 2.36 24.24
N GLU A 206 16.26 1.86 25.20
CA GLU A 206 16.03 0.43 25.34
C GLU A 206 15.33 -0.15 24.09
N ALA A 207 14.30 0.53 23.58
CA ALA A 207 13.61 0.13 22.35
C ALA A 207 14.52 0.17 21.13
N GLU A 208 15.36 1.20 20.96
CA GLU A 208 16.34 1.28 19.91
C GLU A 208 17.36 0.15 19.96
N LYS A 209 17.84 -0.20 21.15
CA LYS A 209 18.75 -1.31 21.39
C LYS A 209 18.08 -2.65 21.01
N ALA A 210 16.84 -2.87 21.43
CA ALA A 210 16.08 -4.08 21.09
C ALA A 210 15.93 -4.22 19.57
N LEU A 211 15.50 -3.17 18.87
CA LEU A 211 15.32 -3.21 17.42
C LEU A 211 16.64 -3.31 16.64
N SER A 212 17.74 -2.87 17.21
CA SER A 212 19.06 -3.04 16.57
C SER A 212 19.53 -4.50 16.57
N GLN A 213 18.97 -5.35 17.40
CA GLN A 213 19.19 -6.80 17.38
C GLN A 213 18.31 -7.53 16.36
N GLU A 214 17.35 -6.84 15.75
CA GLU A 214 16.36 -7.38 14.83
C GLU A 214 16.53 -6.89 13.38
N GLU A 215 17.71 -6.44 13.00
CA GLU A 215 17.96 -5.89 11.66
C GLU A 215 17.63 -6.87 10.54
N GLU A 216 17.94 -8.14 10.71
CA GLU A 216 17.63 -9.18 9.74
C GLU A 216 16.12 -9.37 9.57
N PHE A 217 15.38 -9.35 10.68
CA PHE A 217 13.93 -9.41 10.68
C PHE A 217 13.31 -8.19 9.99
N LEU A 218 13.77 -6.99 10.31
CA LEU A 218 13.29 -5.75 9.67
C LEU A 218 13.59 -5.72 8.17
N ASN A 219 14.76 -6.21 7.76
CA ASN A 219 15.13 -6.35 6.35
C ASN A 219 14.24 -7.35 5.61
N SER A 220 13.88 -8.46 6.24
CA SER A 220 12.94 -9.43 5.68
C SER A 220 11.54 -8.81 5.56
N LEU A 221 11.03 -8.23 6.64
CA LEU A 221 9.71 -7.60 6.66
C LEU A 221 9.56 -6.51 5.60
N SER A 222 10.61 -5.70 5.37
CA SER A 222 10.58 -4.61 4.39
C SER A 222 10.33 -5.09 2.95
N LYS A 223 10.78 -6.29 2.60
CA LYS A 223 10.58 -6.89 1.28
C LYS A 223 9.14 -7.38 1.06
N ASP A 224 8.43 -7.62 2.16
CA ASP A 224 7.09 -8.16 2.16
C ASP A 224 6.00 -7.08 2.39
N ILE A 225 6.39 -5.81 2.46
CA ILE A 225 5.45 -4.68 2.52
C ILE A 225 5.34 -4.04 1.15
N TRP A 226 4.15 -4.06 0.57
CA TRP A 226 3.87 -3.49 -0.75
C TRP A 226 2.92 -2.31 -0.65
N LEU A 227 3.21 -1.26 -1.42
CA LEU A 227 2.40 -0.07 -1.51
C LEU A 227 1.72 -0.02 -2.87
N LEU A 228 0.40 0.00 -2.86
CA LEU A 228 -0.44 0.09 -4.05
C LEU A 228 -1.18 1.43 -4.03
N VAL A 229 -0.87 2.30 -4.99
CA VAL A 229 -1.62 3.54 -5.23
C VAL A 229 -2.33 3.41 -6.56
N LEU A 230 -3.63 3.42 -6.51
CA LEU A 230 -4.50 3.22 -7.66
C LEU A 230 -5.19 4.53 -8.03
N SER A 231 -5.24 4.87 -9.31
CA SER A 231 -6.20 5.84 -9.81
C SER A 231 -7.48 5.16 -10.24
N LYS A 232 -8.54 5.94 -10.42
CA LYS A 232 -9.79 5.40 -10.95
C LYS A 232 -9.60 4.83 -12.37
N GLU A 233 -8.79 5.51 -13.17
CA GLU A 233 -8.47 5.08 -14.54
C GLU A 233 -7.72 3.76 -14.54
N GLN A 234 -6.74 3.58 -13.63
CA GLN A 234 -6.04 2.31 -13.48
C GLN A 234 -6.98 1.20 -13.03
N GLU A 235 -7.89 1.49 -12.09
CA GLU A 235 -8.89 0.52 -11.64
C GLU A 235 -9.83 0.10 -12.78
N ASP A 236 -10.26 1.05 -13.61
CA ASP A 236 -11.20 0.79 -14.70
C ASP A 236 -10.53 0.08 -15.89
N PHE A 237 -9.27 0.43 -16.23
CA PHE A 237 -8.60 -0.06 -17.43
C PHE A 237 -7.69 -1.27 -17.22
N LEU A 238 -7.11 -1.42 -16.02
CA LEU A 238 -6.17 -2.53 -15.77
C LEU A 238 -6.83 -3.77 -15.18
N THR A 239 -8.13 -3.71 -14.91
CA THR A 239 -8.88 -4.87 -14.44
C THR A 239 -9.50 -5.61 -15.62
N ILE A 240 -9.35 -6.93 -15.63
CA ILE A 240 -10.00 -7.79 -16.59
C ILE A 240 -11.51 -7.83 -16.36
N SER A 241 -12.28 -7.91 -17.44
CA SER A 241 -13.72 -8.06 -17.38
C SER A 241 -14.13 -9.42 -16.77
N ARG A 242 -15.38 -9.55 -16.40
CA ARG A 242 -15.90 -10.81 -15.88
C ARG A 242 -15.89 -11.92 -16.94
N GLU A 243 -16.13 -11.56 -18.19
CA GLU A 243 -16.11 -12.44 -19.35
C GLU A 243 -14.69 -12.96 -19.62
N GLU A 244 -13.70 -12.06 -19.62
CA GLU A 244 -12.28 -12.44 -19.79
C GLU A 244 -11.82 -13.34 -18.64
N MET A 245 -12.22 -13.05 -17.38
CA MET A 245 -11.95 -13.92 -16.25
C MET A 245 -12.50 -15.34 -16.48
N GLY A 246 -13.70 -15.46 -17.03
CA GLY A 246 -14.30 -16.75 -17.36
C GLY A 246 -13.47 -17.55 -18.36
N VAL A 247 -13.02 -16.91 -19.43
CA VAL A 247 -12.17 -17.54 -20.47
C VAL A 247 -10.84 -18.01 -19.89
N ILE A 248 -10.18 -17.16 -19.07
CA ILE A 248 -8.89 -17.50 -18.44
C ILE A 248 -9.06 -18.66 -17.44
N ALA A 249 -10.14 -18.67 -16.66
CA ALA A 249 -10.45 -19.75 -15.73
C ALA A 249 -10.64 -21.08 -16.47
N GLN A 250 -11.40 -21.09 -17.57
CA GLN A 250 -11.60 -22.29 -18.40
C GLN A 250 -10.29 -22.79 -19.01
N TYR A 251 -9.44 -21.88 -19.49
CA TYR A 251 -8.15 -22.25 -20.04
C TYR A 251 -7.22 -22.90 -18.99
N ARG A 252 -7.23 -22.39 -17.76
CA ARG A 252 -6.43 -22.95 -16.66
C ARG A 252 -6.92 -24.34 -16.28
N THR A 253 -8.22 -24.54 -16.10
CA THR A 253 -8.78 -25.86 -15.77
C THR A 253 -8.58 -26.89 -16.88
N GLY A 254 -8.54 -26.46 -18.14
CA GLY A 254 -8.25 -27.35 -19.28
C GLY A 254 -6.78 -27.77 -19.41
N LYS A 255 -5.86 -27.10 -18.74
CA LYS A 255 -4.43 -27.49 -18.69
C LYS A 255 -4.09 -28.47 -17.55
N GLU A 256 -4.95 -28.58 -16.56
CA GLU A 256 -4.74 -29.47 -15.40
C GLU A 256 -5.30 -30.89 -15.61
N GLY A 257 -5.93 -31.16 -16.76
CA GLY A 257 -6.45 -32.46 -17.19
C GLY A 257 -5.64 -33.04 -18.34
#